data_941666d4c7ef2c420aaffaabc89fdd99
#
_entry.id   941666d4c7ef2c420aaffaabc89fdd99
#
_cell.length_a   1.000
_cell.length_b   1.000
_cell.length_c   1.000
_cell.angle_alpha   90.00
_cell.angle_beta   90.00
_cell.angle_gamma   90.00
#
_symmetry.space_group_name_H-M   'P 1'
#
loop_
_entity.id
_entity.type
_entity.pdbx_description
1 polymer ?
#
loop_
_entity_poly.entity_id
_entity_poly.type
_entity_poly.pdbx_seq_one_letter_code
_entity_poly.pdbx_strand_id
1 'polypeptide(L)'
;MPTTYELEFDHADMVAVLAKPGDAIRAELNSHQAHLLHTAIGISGESGELLDAIKIHCIYQKLLDRANVIEELGDLEFYMEGLRQGLGITR
;
A
#
# COMPACT_ATOMS: atom_id res chain seq x y z
N MET A 1 -4.88 25.73 -27.89
CA MET A 1 -5.07 24.80 -26.77
C MET A 1 -5.33 23.41 -27.30
N PRO A 2 -4.62 22.41 -26.81
CA PRO A 2 -4.93 21.04 -27.21
C PRO A 2 -6.32 20.64 -26.70
N THR A 3 -6.96 19.72 -27.41
CA THR A 3 -8.23 19.14 -26.98
C THR A 3 -7.98 18.19 -25.81
N THR A 4 -9.04 17.83 -25.09
CA THR A 4 -8.96 16.83 -24.02
C THR A 4 -8.35 15.51 -24.53
N TYR A 5 -8.73 15.11 -25.74
CA TYR A 5 -8.18 13.89 -26.36
C TYR A 5 -6.66 13.99 -26.57
N GLU A 6 -6.19 15.13 -27.06
CA GLU A 6 -4.76 15.36 -27.28
C GLU A 6 -3.98 15.34 -25.96
N LEU A 7 -4.56 15.95 -24.90
CA LEU A 7 -3.94 15.93 -23.58
C LEU A 7 -3.86 14.50 -23.03
N GLU A 8 -4.91 13.69 -23.18
CA GLU A 8 -4.91 12.31 -22.74
C GLU A 8 -3.88 11.48 -23.51
N PHE A 9 -3.76 11.70 -24.82
CA PHE A 9 -2.76 11.02 -25.63
C PHE A 9 -1.34 11.38 -25.19
N ASP A 10 -1.05 12.68 -24.97
CA ASP A 10 0.25 13.13 -24.49
C ASP A 10 0.56 12.57 -23.10
N HIS A 11 -0.45 12.47 -22.24
CA HIS A 11 -0.30 11.88 -20.92
C HIS A 11 0.04 10.39 -21.02
N ALA A 12 -0.64 9.65 -21.87
CA ALA A 12 -0.37 8.23 -22.08
C ALA A 12 1.06 8.00 -22.60
N ASP A 13 1.52 8.82 -23.53
CA ASP A 13 2.89 8.77 -24.05
C ASP A 13 3.91 9.06 -22.95
N MET A 14 3.64 10.08 -22.14
CA MET A 14 4.51 10.44 -21.03
C MET A 14 4.63 9.30 -20.03
N VAL A 15 3.53 8.66 -19.67
CA VAL A 15 3.53 7.50 -18.77
C VAL A 15 4.33 6.36 -19.38
N ALA A 16 4.14 6.05 -20.66
CA ALA A 16 4.86 4.98 -21.33
C ALA A 16 6.38 5.21 -21.33
N VAL A 17 6.81 6.47 -21.42
CA VAL A 17 8.25 6.81 -21.43
C VAL A 17 8.82 6.83 -20.03
N LEU A 18 8.08 7.37 -19.05
CA LEU A 18 8.60 7.60 -17.69
C LEU A 18 8.39 6.43 -16.73
N ALA A 19 7.39 5.60 -16.97
CA ALA A 19 7.12 4.46 -16.08
C ALA A 19 8.24 3.42 -16.23
N LYS A 20 8.73 2.94 -15.10
CA LYS A 20 9.74 1.87 -15.13
C LYS A 20 9.09 0.58 -15.62
N PRO A 21 9.66 -0.10 -16.63
CA PRO A 21 9.10 -1.36 -17.14
C PRO A 21 9.07 -2.45 -16.08
N GLY A 22 7.99 -3.24 -16.08
CA GLY A 22 7.83 -4.34 -15.14
C GLY A 22 8.95 -5.37 -15.22
N ASP A 23 9.44 -5.66 -16.42
CA ASP A 23 10.56 -6.59 -16.61
C ASP A 23 11.84 -6.08 -15.95
N ALA A 24 12.10 -4.77 -16.02
CA ALA A 24 13.25 -4.17 -15.36
C ALA A 24 13.13 -4.26 -13.83
N ILE A 25 11.94 -3.99 -13.30
CA ILE A 25 11.69 -4.13 -11.87
C ILE A 25 11.94 -5.57 -11.42
N ARG A 26 11.37 -6.52 -12.14
CA ARG A 26 11.52 -7.94 -11.81
C ARG A 26 12.97 -8.39 -11.85
N ALA A 27 13.73 -7.94 -12.84
CA ALA A 27 15.13 -8.32 -13.01
C ALA A 27 16.03 -7.73 -11.93
N GLU A 28 15.71 -6.53 -11.42
CA GLU A 28 16.51 -5.80 -10.45
C GLU A 28 16.12 -6.10 -9.00
N LEU A 29 14.88 -6.58 -8.77
CA LEU A 29 14.35 -6.80 -7.43
C LEU A 29 15.04 -8.00 -6.78
N ASN A 30 15.78 -7.74 -5.69
CA ASN A 30 16.40 -8.81 -4.91
C ASN A 30 15.49 -9.28 -3.77
N SER A 31 15.91 -10.34 -3.06
CA SER A 31 15.12 -10.95 -1.98
C SER A 31 14.84 -9.96 -0.84
N HIS A 32 15.82 -9.13 -0.48
CA HIS A 32 15.65 -8.13 0.57
C HIS A 32 14.62 -7.08 0.17
N GLN A 33 14.71 -6.57 -1.05
CA GLN A 33 13.75 -5.60 -1.58
C GLN A 33 12.35 -6.20 -1.70
N ALA A 34 12.25 -7.47 -2.11
CA ALA A 34 10.96 -8.15 -2.17
C ALA A 34 10.33 -8.26 -0.79
N HIS A 35 11.12 -8.56 0.25
CA HIS A 35 10.63 -8.59 1.63
C HIS A 35 10.13 -7.21 2.09
N LEU A 36 10.91 -6.16 1.86
CA LEU A 36 10.52 -4.80 2.21
C LEU A 36 9.22 -4.38 1.50
N LEU A 37 9.13 -4.69 0.21
CA LEU A 37 7.93 -4.36 -0.58
C LEU A 37 6.70 -5.11 -0.07
N HIS A 38 6.83 -6.40 0.23
CA HIS A 38 5.74 -7.21 0.77
C HIS A 38 5.21 -6.62 2.09
N THR A 39 6.12 -6.28 3.00
CA THR A 39 5.72 -5.69 4.28
C THR A 39 5.09 -4.30 4.11
N ALA A 40 5.61 -3.48 3.21
CA ALA A 40 5.03 -2.16 2.93
C ALA A 40 3.62 -2.27 2.34
N ILE A 41 3.40 -3.21 1.42
CA ILE A 41 2.07 -3.49 0.86
C ILE A 41 1.11 -3.93 1.97
N GLY A 42 1.56 -4.82 2.86
CA GLY A 42 0.77 -5.28 3.99
C GLY A 42 0.39 -4.15 4.94
N ILE A 43 1.32 -3.27 5.27
CA ILE A 43 1.06 -2.11 6.12
C ILE A 43 -0.01 -1.20 5.47
N SER A 44 0.12 -0.92 4.19
CA SER A 44 -0.84 -0.08 3.47
C SER A 44 -2.23 -0.70 3.45
N GLY A 45 -2.33 -1.99 3.14
CA GLY A 45 -3.61 -2.70 3.10
C GLY A 45 -4.29 -2.75 4.45
N GLU A 46 -3.55 -3.14 5.50
CA GLU A 46 -4.11 -3.24 6.85
C GLU A 46 -4.48 -1.88 7.44
N SER A 47 -3.74 -0.83 7.09
CA SER A 47 -4.10 0.54 7.48
C SER A 47 -5.44 0.95 6.89
N GLY A 48 -5.72 0.58 5.64
CA GLY A 48 -7.01 0.83 4.99
C GLY A 48 -8.15 0.07 5.66
N GLU A 49 -7.94 -1.19 6.01
CA GLU A 49 -8.95 -1.99 6.70
C GLU A 49 -9.25 -1.45 8.09
N LEU A 50 -8.21 -1.01 8.82
CA LEU A 50 -8.39 -0.36 10.11
C LEU A 50 -9.18 0.94 9.97
N LEU A 51 -8.85 1.75 8.99
CA LEU A 51 -9.59 2.99 8.72
C LEU A 51 -11.07 2.71 8.43
N ASP A 52 -11.36 1.70 7.62
CA ASP A 52 -12.73 1.32 7.30
C ASP A 52 -13.50 0.88 8.56
N ALA A 53 -12.89 0.10 9.43
CA ALA A 53 -13.51 -0.34 10.67
C ALA A 53 -13.89 0.84 11.57
N ILE A 54 -13.02 1.83 11.69
CA ILE A 54 -13.29 3.03 12.50
C ILE A 54 -14.31 3.93 11.79
N LYS A 55 -14.19 4.08 10.48
CA LYS A 55 -15.10 4.92 9.68
C LYS A 55 -16.55 4.43 9.78
N ILE A 56 -16.77 3.13 9.72
CA ILE A 56 -18.11 2.54 9.81
C ILE A 56 -18.76 2.95 11.15
N HIS A 57 -17.98 2.95 12.22
CA HIS A 57 -18.48 3.38 13.54
C HIS A 57 -18.70 4.89 13.60
N CYS A 58 -17.71 5.68 13.21
CA CYS A 58 -17.72 7.14 13.44
C CYS A 58 -18.56 7.91 12.43
N ILE A 59 -18.55 7.49 11.16
CA ILE A 59 -19.24 8.20 10.08
C ILE A 59 -20.65 7.64 9.87
N TYR A 60 -20.78 6.33 9.88
CA TYR A 60 -22.06 5.67 9.58
C TYR A 60 -22.82 5.23 10.82
N GLN A 61 -22.36 5.58 12.01
CA GLN A 61 -23.03 5.40 13.29
C GLN A 61 -23.40 3.94 13.59
N LYS A 62 -22.58 3.01 13.13
CA LYS A 62 -22.74 1.59 13.47
C LYS A 62 -22.03 1.29 14.79
N LEU A 63 -22.42 0.20 15.45
CA LEU A 63 -21.71 -0.25 16.63
C LEU A 63 -20.25 -0.52 16.29
N LEU A 64 -19.35 -0.15 17.21
CA LEU A 64 -17.92 -0.44 17.03
C LEU A 64 -17.72 -1.95 17.09
N ASP A 65 -17.17 -2.52 16.04
CA ASP A 65 -16.72 -3.91 16.02
C ASP A 65 -15.32 -3.98 16.62
N ARG A 66 -15.28 -4.06 17.94
CA ARG A 66 -14.03 -4.03 18.70
C ARG A 66 -13.13 -5.21 18.34
N ALA A 67 -13.71 -6.39 18.14
CA ALA A 67 -12.95 -7.59 17.79
C ALA A 67 -12.25 -7.39 16.43
N ASN A 68 -12.95 -6.81 15.46
CA ASN A 68 -12.36 -6.53 14.15
C ASN A 68 -11.24 -5.50 14.23
N VAL A 69 -11.41 -4.45 15.05
CA VAL A 69 -10.35 -3.44 15.24
C VAL A 69 -9.10 -4.08 15.85
N ILE A 70 -9.26 -4.95 16.84
CA ILE A 70 -8.14 -5.64 17.46
C ILE A 70 -7.43 -6.54 16.44
N GLU A 71 -8.18 -7.26 15.61
CA GLU A 71 -7.62 -8.09 14.55
C GLU A 71 -6.80 -7.25 13.56
N GLU A 72 -7.34 -6.12 13.09
CA GLU A 72 -6.64 -5.26 12.15
C GLU A 72 -5.38 -4.63 12.76
N LEU A 73 -5.42 -4.29 14.03
CA LEU A 73 -4.22 -3.82 14.75
C LEU A 73 -3.15 -4.90 14.80
N GLY A 74 -3.53 -6.14 15.05
CA GLY A 74 -2.61 -7.26 15.07
C GLY A 74 -1.98 -7.51 13.71
N ASP A 75 -2.78 -7.48 12.65
CA ASP A 75 -2.31 -7.66 11.27
C ASP A 75 -1.36 -6.54 10.87
N LEU A 76 -1.69 -5.30 11.22
CA LEU A 76 -0.83 -4.16 10.96
C LEU A 76 0.51 -4.31 11.68
N GLU A 77 0.49 -4.67 12.95
CA GLU A 77 1.73 -4.86 13.74
C GLU A 77 2.58 -6.01 13.20
N PHE A 78 1.95 -7.07 12.68
CA PHE A 78 2.66 -8.17 12.04
C PHE A 78 3.55 -7.66 10.90
N TYR A 79 2.99 -6.85 10.00
CA TYR A 79 3.75 -6.31 8.88
C TYR A 79 4.76 -5.26 9.32
N MET A 80 4.44 -4.46 10.32
CA MET A 80 5.37 -3.47 10.86
C MET A 80 6.59 -4.14 11.47
N GLU A 81 6.40 -5.21 12.22
CA GLU A 81 7.52 -5.98 12.78
C GLU A 81 8.35 -6.64 11.67
N GLY A 82 7.68 -7.21 10.65
CA GLY A 82 8.39 -7.76 9.50
C GLY A 82 9.27 -6.73 8.79
N LEU A 83 8.79 -5.50 8.67
CA LEU A 83 9.57 -4.41 8.09
C LEU A 83 10.76 -4.04 8.98
N ARG A 84 10.56 -3.92 10.29
CA ARG A 84 11.65 -3.64 11.23
C ARG A 84 12.73 -4.71 11.15
N GLN A 85 12.35 -5.98 11.11
CA GLN A 85 13.32 -7.07 10.98
C GLN A 85 14.09 -6.99 9.67
N GLY A 86 13.41 -6.65 8.57
CA GLY A 86 14.07 -6.49 7.27
C GLY A 86 15.07 -5.35 7.23
N LEU A 87 14.87 -4.33 8.06
CA LEU A 87 15.76 -3.16 8.16
C LEU A 87 16.76 -3.26 9.31
N GLY A 88 16.68 -4.30 10.14
CA GLY A 88 17.54 -4.42 11.31
C GLY A 88 17.24 -3.38 12.39
N ILE A 89 15.99 -2.92 12.46
CA ILE A 89 15.54 -1.93 13.42
C ILE A 89 14.81 -2.64 14.57
N THR A 90 15.10 -2.27 15.80
CA THR A 90 14.37 -2.76 16.96
C THR A 90 13.27 -1.78 17.34
N ARG A 91 12.28 -2.31 18.02
CA ARG A 91 11.14 -1.55 18.51
C ARG A 91 11.55 -0.52 19.56
#